data_097f2ad51d943e6f5b09f951a7b347e2
#
_entry.id   097f2ad51d943e6f5b09f951a7b347e2
#
_cell.length_a   1.000
_cell.length_b   1.000
_cell.length_c   1.000
_cell.angle_alpha   90.00
_cell.angle_beta   90.00
_cell.angle_gamma   90.00
#
_symmetry.space_group_name_H-M   'P 1'
#
loop_
_entity.id
_entity.type
_entity.pdbx_description
1 polymer ?
#
loop_
_entity_poly.entity_id
_entity_poly.type
_entity_poly.pdbx_seq_one_letter_code
_entity_poly.pdbx_strand_id
1 'polypeptide(L)' 'MTKKQQQAKIRKTMKEFKGGTLKSSSGEPVKNRAQAVAIALSKAGMSKKDKSDAYWDAYVIEIEKEEPEEEEEEEEEMED' A
#
# COMPACT_ATOMS: atom_id res chain seq x y z
N MET A 1 -12.42 0.19 -8.41
CA MET A 1 -11.69 0.95 -7.37
C MET A 1 -11.12 2.22 -7.98
N THR A 2 -11.35 3.34 -7.34
CA THR A 2 -10.84 4.60 -7.85
C THR A 2 -9.36 4.75 -7.53
N LYS A 3 -8.71 5.68 -8.24
CA LYS A 3 -7.30 5.94 -7.98
C LYS A 3 -7.08 6.37 -6.53
N LYS A 4 -7.99 7.18 -6.02
CA LYS A 4 -7.87 7.63 -4.63
C LYS A 4 -7.94 6.46 -3.67
N GLN A 5 -8.82 5.52 -3.92
CA GLN A 5 -8.92 4.35 -3.07
C GLN A 5 -7.68 3.47 -3.19
N GLN A 6 -7.13 3.36 -4.37
CA GLN A 6 -5.90 2.60 -4.54
C GLN A 6 -4.77 3.20 -3.74
N GLN A 7 -4.64 4.51 -3.79
CA GLN A 7 -3.58 5.18 -3.04
C GLN A 7 -3.78 5.05 -1.55
N ALA A 8 -5.03 5.10 -1.10
CA ALA A 8 -5.31 4.96 0.33
C ALA A 8 -4.89 3.57 0.82
N LYS A 9 -5.17 2.55 0.04
CA LYS A 9 -4.79 1.20 0.44
C LYS A 9 -3.28 1.04 0.48
N ILE A 10 -2.58 1.65 -0.47
CA ILE A 10 -1.12 1.59 -0.48
C ILE A 10 -0.56 2.28 0.76
N ARG A 11 -1.09 3.46 1.09
CA ARG A 11 -0.61 4.18 2.26
C ARG A 11 -0.83 3.38 3.54
N LYS A 12 -2.01 2.79 3.67
CA LYS A 12 -2.32 2.02 4.86
C LYS A 12 -1.37 0.83 4.99
N THR A 13 -1.13 0.15 3.89
CA THR A 13 -0.26 -1.02 3.92
C THR A 13 1.15 -0.62 4.32
N MET A 14 1.66 0.49 3.79
CA MET A 14 3.00 0.91 4.13
C MET A 14 3.09 1.40 5.57
N LYS A 15 2.03 1.98 6.10
CA LYS A 15 2.00 2.33 7.51
C LYS A 15 2.12 1.10 8.38
N GLU A 16 1.41 0.05 8.04
CA GLU A 16 1.49 -1.19 8.79
C GLU A 16 2.89 -1.76 8.70
N PHE A 17 3.50 -1.66 7.53
CA PHE A 17 4.85 -2.14 7.39
C PHE A 17 5.82 -1.39 8.31
N LYS A 18 5.71 -0.07 8.33
CA LYS A 18 6.59 0.73 9.18
C LYS A 18 6.35 0.49 10.66
N GLY A 19 5.10 0.21 11.01
CA GLY A 19 4.76 -0.08 12.39
C GLY A 19 5.02 -1.50 12.82
N GLY A 20 5.43 -2.36 11.88
CA GLY A 20 5.75 -3.74 12.21
C GLY A 20 4.54 -4.64 12.33
N THR A 21 3.38 -4.19 11.83
CA THR A 21 2.18 -5.00 11.93
C THR A 21 1.76 -5.62 10.60
N LEU A 22 2.45 -5.31 9.53
CA LEU A 22 2.10 -5.87 8.23
C LEU A 22 2.55 -7.32 8.16
N LYS A 23 1.64 -8.18 7.75
CA LYS A 23 1.93 -9.60 7.64
C LYS A 23 1.65 -10.08 6.24
N SER A 24 2.41 -11.09 5.82
CA SER A 24 2.21 -11.71 4.54
C SER A 24 0.98 -12.62 4.60
N SER A 25 0.63 -13.20 3.46
CA SER A 25 -0.51 -14.10 3.40
C SER A 25 -0.30 -15.34 4.26
N SER A 26 0.95 -15.68 4.54
CA SER A 26 1.23 -16.82 5.41
C SER A 26 1.21 -16.45 6.89
N GLY A 27 0.99 -15.21 7.22
CA GLY A 27 0.91 -14.78 8.60
C GLY A 27 2.21 -14.31 9.21
N GLU A 28 3.28 -14.31 8.44
CA GLU A 28 4.58 -13.88 8.93
C GLU A 28 4.76 -12.38 8.76
N PRO A 29 5.45 -11.74 9.70
CA PRO A 29 5.68 -10.31 9.57
C PRO A 29 6.51 -10.00 8.33
N VAL A 30 6.11 -8.95 7.64
CA VAL A 30 6.83 -8.50 6.45
C VAL A 30 7.94 -7.57 6.91
N LYS A 31 9.18 -7.93 6.57
CA LYS A 31 10.33 -7.13 6.96
C LYS A 31 11.07 -6.54 5.77
N ASN A 32 10.72 -6.96 4.58
CA ASN A 32 11.38 -6.52 3.36
C ASN A 32 10.50 -5.48 2.68
N ARG A 33 11.11 -4.31 2.37
CA ARG A 33 10.33 -3.24 1.75
C ARG A 33 9.78 -3.66 0.39
N ALA A 34 10.55 -4.40 -0.39
CA ALA A 34 10.07 -4.82 -1.70
C ALA A 34 8.84 -5.70 -1.56
N GLN A 35 8.82 -6.55 -0.54
CA GLN A 35 7.66 -7.38 -0.30
C GLN A 35 6.47 -6.53 0.14
N ALA A 36 6.72 -5.53 0.98
CA ALA A 36 5.64 -4.64 1.42
C ALA A 36 5.04 -3.89 0.24
N VAL A 37 5.87 -3.43 -0.67
CA VAL A 37 5.39 -2.73 -1.85
C VAL A 37 4.53 -3.67 -2.69
N ALA A 38 4.97 -4.90 -2.86
CA ALA A 38 4.20 -5.86 -3.65
C ALA A 38 2.83 -6.10 -3.01
N ILE A 39 2.80 -6.23 -1.70
CA ILE A 39 1.54 -6.45 -0.99
C ILE A 39 0.63 -5.23 -1.15
N ALA A 40 1.21 -4.04 -1.01
CA ALA A 40 0.42 -2.82 -1.13
C ALA A 40 -0.22 -2.72 -2.51
N LEU A 41 0.55 -2.99 -3.55
CA LEU A 41 0.03 -2.92 -4.89
C LEU A 41 -1.04 -3.97 -5.13
N SER A 42 -0.82 -5.15 -4.59
CA SER A 42 -1.81 -6.22 -4.72
C SER A 42 -3.12 -5.83 -4.06
N LYS A 43 -3.07 -5.25 -2.88
CA LYS A 43 -4.29 -4.83 -2.20
C LYS A 43 -5.00 -3.71 -2.95
N ALA A 44 -4.25 -2.91 -3.66
CA ALA A 44 -4.82 -1.83 -4.45
C ALA A 44 -5.32 -2.29 -5.82
N GLY A 45 -5.18 -3.59 -6.11
CA GLY A 45 -5.62 -4.11 -7.39
C GLY A 45 -4.67 -3.79 -8.53
N MET A 46 -3.42 -3.52 -8.23
CA MET A 46 -2.44 -3.17 -9.25
C MET A 46 -1.42 -4.29 -9.40
N SER A 47 -0.82 -4.36 -10.57
CA SER A 47 0.15 -5.40 -10.88
C SER A 47 1.52 -4.79 -11.08
N LYS A 48 2.54 -5.45 -10.55
CA LYS A 48 3.92 -5.01 -10.74
C LYS A 48 4.47 -5.36 -12.11
N LYS A 49 3.73 -6.11 -12.89
CA LYS A 49 4.30 -6.67 -14.12
C LYS A 49 4.64 -5.64 -15.18
N ASP A 50 3.94 -4.52 -15.20
CA ASP A 50 4.10 -3.54 -16.28
C ASP A 50 5.31 -2.68 -16.11
N LYS A 51 5.85 -2.56 -14.91
CA LYS A 51 6.92 -1.63 -14.62
C LYS A 51 7.98 -2.31 -13.77
N SER A 52 9.16 -1.71 -13.73
CA SER A 52 10.24 -2.26 -12.92
C SER A 52 9.99 -2.04 -11.44
N ASP A 53 10.73 -2.78 -10.63
CA ASP A 53 10.63 -2.63 -9.18
C ASP A 53 10.99 -1.21 -8.75
N ALA A 54 11.99 -0.62 -9.41
CA ALA A 54 12.39 0.74 -9.06
C ALA A 54 11.26 1.73 -9.32
N TYR A 55 10.52 1.52 -10.40
CA TYR A 55 9.39 2.38 -10.70
C TYR A 55 8.35 2.31 -9.60
N TRP A 56 8.00 1.09 -9.19
CA TRP A 56 6.96 0.93 -8.18
C TRP A 56 7.41 1.42 -6.81
N ASP A 57 8.67 1.25 -6.50
CA ASP A 57 9.19 1.76 -5.24
C ASP A 57 9.08 3.28 -5.19
N ALA A 58 9.44 3.95 -6.27
CA ALA A 58 9.33 5.41 -6.33
C ALA A 58 7.87 5.84 -6.26
N TYR A 59 7.00 5.10 -6.92
CA TYR A 59 5.58 5.42 -6.91
C TYR A 59 5.02 5.36 -5.48
N VAL A 60 5.39 4.33 -4.76
CA VAL A 60 4.92 4.18 -3.39
C VAL A 60 5.50 5.25 -2.48
N ILE A 61 6.76 5.61 -2.69
CA ILE A 61 7.37 6.68 -1.90
C ILE A 61 6.61 7.98 -2.10
N GLU A 62 6.24 8.30 -3.32
CA GLU A 62 5.48 9.51 -3.57
C GLU A 62 4.14 9.48 -2.86
N ILE A 63 3.49 8.33 -2.87
CA ILE A 63 2.22 8.21 -2.19
C ILE A 63 2.39 8.38 -0.69
N GLU A 64 3.47 7.84 -0.13
CA GLU A 64 3.70 7.97 1.30
C GLU A 64 3.91 9.42 1.71
N LYS A 65 4.49 10.22 0.82
CA LYS A 65 4.70 11.61 1.13
C LYS A 65 3.42 12.41 1.14
N GLU A 66 2.42 11.97 0.43
CA GLU A 66 1.13 12.62 0.33
C GLU A 66 0.15 11.91 1.25
N GLU A 67 -0.10 12.48 2.41
CA GLU A 67 -1.02 11.86 3.35
C GLU A 67 -2.13 12.83 3.72
N PRO A 68 -3.19 12.87 2.91
CA PRO A 68 -4.31 13.73 3.24
C PRO A 68 -4.98 13.26 4.53
N GLU A 69 -5.43 14.20 5.30
CA GLU A 69 -6.02 13.88 6.59
C GLU A 69 -7.30 13.10 6.47
N GLU A 70 -7.94 13.20 5.35
CA GLU A 70 -9.25 12.59 5.15
C GLU A 70 -9.18 11.16 4.69
N GLU A 71 -7.98 10.67 4.50
CA GLU A 71 -7.82 9.35 3.91
C GLU A 71 -8.47 8.26 4.74
N GLU A 72 -8.36 8.34 6.03
CA GLU A 72 -8.88 7.30 6.88
C GLU A 72 -10.39 7.18 6.79
N GLU A 73 -11.04 8.31 6.63
CA GLU A 73 -12.48 8.28 6.55
C GLU A 73 -12.95 7.54 5.32
N GLU A 74 -12.22 7.70 4.25
CA GLU A 74 -12.59 7.02 3.02
C GLU A 74 -12.50 5.52 3.17
N GLU A 75 -11.50 5.06 3.89
CA GLU A 75 -11.37 3.63 4.08
C GLU A 75 -12.54 3.05 4.84
N GLU A 76 -13.02 3.78 5.80
CA GLU A 76 -14.16 3.31 6.56
C GLU A 76 -15.39 3.15 5.69
N GLU A 77 -15.55 4.07 4.77
CA GLU A 77 -16.71 3.98 3.89
C GLU A 77 -16.65 2.75 3.01
N MET A 78 -15.47 2.36 2.63
CA MET A 78 -15.35 1.23 1.74
C MET A 78 -15.70 -0.08 2.40
N GLU A 79 -15.69 -0.12 3.69
CA GLU A 79 -16.04 -1.33 4.38
C GLU A 79 -17.52 -1.63 4.36
N ASP A 80 -18.29 -0.64 4.09
CA ASP A 80 -19.72 -0.86 4.00
C ASP A 80 -20.09 -1.55 2.72
#